data_476e25b55ea2ba4ad55ac01b3536e181
#
_entry.id   476e25b55ea2ba4ad55ac01b3536e181
#
_cell.length_a   1.000
_cell.length_b   1.000
_cell.length_c   1.000
_cell.angle_alpha   90.00
_cell.angle_beta   90.00
_cell.angle_gamma   90.00
#
_symmetry.space_group_name_H-M   'P 1'
#
loop_
_entity.id
_entity.type
_entity.pdbx_description
1 polymer ?
#
loop_
_entity_poly.entity_id
_entity_poly.type
_entity_poly.pdbx_seq_one_letter_code
_entity_poly.pdbx_strand_id
1 'polypeptide(L)'
;MDVLEDIFDTFALRGALYFRTDFSAPWAVTVPDYEQVARFHLVVQGRCHVRTGVDETVELGPGDLILIPRGQSHELSDQPGRDAPPLETVLQDAGYEDDNVLVVGSGNPSASTQMVCGHFSFRQGADHPILRALPNFIVA
;
A
#
# COMPACT_ATOMS: atom_id res chain seq x y z
N MET A 1 7.10 5.24 18.58
CA MET A 1 7.94 5.76 17.50
C MET A 1 7.27 5.48 16.17
N ASP A 2 7.35 6.44 15.32
CA ASP A 2 6.71 6.34 14.05
C ASP A 2 7.76 6.06 12.97
N VAL A 3 7.71 4.86 12.39
CA VAL A 3 8.65 4.45 11.33
C VAL A 3 8.54 5.39 10.14
N LEU A 4 7.33 5.80 9.80
CA LEU A 4 7.09 6.69 8.68
C LEU A 4 7.73 8.05 8.91
N GLU A 5 7.61 8.58 10.12
CA GLU A 5 8.21 9.86 10.51
C GLU A 5 9.74 9.80 10.40
N ASP A 6 10.34 8.71 10.87
CA ASP A 6 11.78 8.51 10.74
C ASP A 6 12.24 8.49 9.29
N ILE A 7 11.47 7.85 8.41
CA ILE A 7 11.77 7.80 7.00
C ILE A 7 11.67 9.20 6.38
N PHE A 8 10.62 9.95 6.71
CA PHE A 8 10.47 11.32 6.24
C PHE A 8 11.66 12.19 6.64
N ASP A 9 12.07 12.10 7.90
CA ASP A 9 13.19 12.88 8.41
C ASP A 9 14.51 12.48 7.75
N THR A 10 14.73 11.17 7.59
CA THR A 10 15.98 10.65 7.05
C THR A 10 16.18 11.03 5.58
N PHE A 11 15.11 10.98 4.79
CA PHE A 11 15.22 11.16 3.34
C PHE A 11 14.74 12.54 2.86
N ALA A 12 14.33 13.42 3.77
CA ALA A 12 13.82 14.75 3.42
C ALA A 12 12.74 14.65 2.34
N LEU A 13 11.73 13.82 2.60
CA LEU A 13 10.70 13.51 1.64
C LEU A 13 9.79 14.69 1.38
N ARG A 14 9.31 14.79 0.15
CA ARG A 14 8.31 15.77 -0.25
C ARG A 14 6.94 15.17 -0.10
N GLY A 15 6.08 15.81 0.67
CA GLY A 15 4.67 15.56 0.74
C GLY A 15 4.24 14.10 0.59
N ALA A 16 3.46 13.62 1.48
CA ALA A 16 2.85 12.31 1.33
C ALA A 16 1.41 12.48 0.88
N LEU A 17 1.02 11.72 -0.14
CA LEU A 17 -0.37 11.59 -0.52
C LEU A 17 -0.87 10.26 0.00
N TYR A 18 -1.99 10.26 0.72
CA TYR A 18 -2.53 9.04 1.28
C TYR A 18 -4.05 9.02 1.19
N PHE A 19 -4.60 7.84 1.26
CA PHE A 19 -6.04 7.63 1.29
C PHE A 19 -6.36 6.44 2.18
N ARG A 20 -7.61 6.36 2.61
CA ARG A 20 -8.11 5.27 3.42
C ARG A 20 -8.88 4.29 2.59
N THR A 21 -8.83 3.02 2.99
CA THR A 21 -9.59 1.96 2.33
C THR A 21 -10.50 1.27 3.32
N ASP A 22 -11.60 0.75 2.80
CA ASP A 22 -12.53 -0.11 3.54
C ASP A 22 -12.94 -1.23 2.59
N PHE A 23 -12.24 -2.36 2.68
CA PHE A 23 -12.39 -3.48 1.75
C PHE A 23 -13.06 -4.65 2.43
N SER A 24 -14.21 -5.06 1.92
CA SER A 24 -14.92 -6.25 2.38
C SER A 24 -14.62 -7.43 1.48
N ALA A 25 -14.32 -8.58 2.07
CA ALA A 25 -14.01 -9.79 1.31
C ALA A 25 -15.17 -10.21 0.40
N PRO A 26 -14.91 -10.76 -0.78
CA PRO A 26 -13.58 -10.97 -1.38
C PRO A 26 -13.06 -9.70 -2.07
N TRP A 27 -11.76 -9.46 -1.94
CA TRP A 27 -11.16 -8.31 -2.60
C TRP A 27 -9.70 -8.58 -2.96
N ALA A 28 -9.26 -7.95 -4.01
CA ALA A 28 -7.86 -7.93 -4.42
C ALA A 28 -7.61 -6.74 -5.33
N VAL A 29 -6.40 -6.22 -5.30
CA VAL A 29 -6.01 -5.10 -6.16
C VAL A 29 -4.53 -5.19 -6.49
N THR A 30 -4.18 -4.88 -7.73
CA THR A 30 -2.79 -4.72 -8.15
C THR A 30 -2.43 -3.23 -8.12
N VAL A 31 -1.46 -2.89 -7.29
CA VAL A 31 -0.89 -1.56 -7.28
C VAL A 31 0.21 -1.52 -8.33
N PRO A 32 0.11 -0.63 -9.32
CA PRO A 32 1.07 -0.62 -10.41
C PRO A 32 2.44 -0.11 -9.98
N ASP A 33 3.43 -0.37 -10.83
CA ASP A 33 4.78 0.12 -10.63
C ASP A 33 4.81 1.64 -10.86
N TYR A 34 5.23 2.38 -9.84
CA TYR A 34 5.44 3.82 -9.93
C TYR A 34 6.89 4.11 -9.62
N GLU A 35 7.68 4.31 -10.63
CA GLU A 35 9.08 4.65 -10.45
C GLU A 35 9.24 5.96 -9.68
N GLN A 36 10.28 6.05 -8.86
CA GLN A 36 10.64 7.24 -8.10
C GLN A 36 9.64 7.62 -7.00
N VAL A 37 8.80 6.67 -6.63
CA VAL A 37 7.80 6.87 -5.58
C VAL A 37 7.85 5.69 -4.63
N ALA A 38 7.99 5.98 -3.34
CA ALA A 38 7.84 4.94 -2.33
C ALA A 38 6.35 4.77 -2.00
N ARG A 39 5.94 3.54 -1.79
CA ARG A 39 4.56 3.22 -1.42
C ARG A 39 4.51 2.62 -0.03
N PHE A 40 3.40 2.89 0.66
CA PHE A 40 3.20 2.29 1.99
C PHE A 40 1.73 1.89 2.17
N HIS A 41 1.54 0.88 3.02
CA HIS A 41 0.22 0.43 3.43
C HIS A 41 0.28 0.11 4.93
N LEU A 42 -0.59 0.75 5.70
CA LEU A 42 -0.73 0.51 7.13
C LEU A 42 -2.10 -0.12 7.38
N VAL A 43 -2.11 -1.31 7.97
CA VAL A 43 -3.36 -1.98 8.32
C VAL A 43 -3.86 -1.43 9.66
N VAL A 44 -5.08 -0.92 9.66
CA VAL A 44 -5.74 -0.42 10.86
C VAL A 44 -6.66 -1.47 11.45
N GLN A 45 -7.35 -2.22 10.59
CA GLN A 45 -8.29 -3.27 10.99
C GLN A 45 -8.27 -4.37 9.95
N GLY A 46 -8.47 -5.61 10.39
CA GLY A 46 -8.52 -6.75 9.49
C GLY A 46 -7.14 -7.27 9.11
N ARG A 47 -7.07 -7.96 7.99
CA ARG A 47 -5.83 -8.55 7.50
C ARG A 47 -5.66 -8.29 6.01
N CYS A 48 -4.41 -8.20 5.59
CA CYS A 48 -4.06 -7.96 4.20
C CYS A 48 -2.88 -8.85 3.83
N HIS A 49 -2.99 -9.53 2.70
CA HIS A 49 -1.87 -10.26 2.12
C HIS A 49 -1.25 -9.40 1.03
N VAL A 50 0.07 -9.24 1.09
CA VAL A 50 0.81 -8.45 0.11
C VAL A 50 1.75 -9.38 -0.65
N ARG A 51 1.62 -9.39 -1.97
CA ARG A 51 2.50 -10.16 -2.84
C ARG A 51 3.37 -9.21 -3.62
N THR A 52 4.68 -9.29 -3.41
CA THR A 52 5.65 -8.36 -4.01
C THR A 52 6.48 -8.96 -5.12
N GLY A 53 6.34 -10.24 -5.37
CA GLY A 53 7.07 -10.95 -6.42
C GLY A 53 6.41 -12.27 -6.68
N VAL A 54 7.07 -13.14 -7.43
CA VAL A 54 6.47 -14.42 -7.80
C VAL A 54 6.17 -15.28 -6.58
N ASP A 55 7.09 -15.29 -5.62
CA ASP A 55 7.02 -16.19 -4.47
C ASP A 55 7.02 -15.48 -3.12
N GLU A 56 6.94 -14.16 -3.10
CA GLU A 56 7.00 -13.40 -1.85
C GLU A 56 5.62 -12.90 -1.47
N THR A 57 5.09 -13.45 -0.40
CA THR A 57 3.80 -13.03 0.17
C THR A 57 3.97 -12.77 1.66
N VAL A 58 3.44 -11.65 2.13
CA VAL A 58 3.48 -11.25 3.53
C VAL A 58 2.05 -11.02 4.01
N GLU A 59 1.73 -11.50 5.20
CA GLU A 59 0.44 -11.22 5.84
C GLU A 59 0.60 -10.10 6.84
N LEU A 60 -0.25 -9.09 6.73
CA LEU A 60 -0.27 -7.95 7.65
C LEU A 60 -1.55 -7.97 8.48
N GLY A 61 -1.41 -7.70 9.77
CA GLY A 61 -2.52 -7.51 10.68
C GLY A 61 -2.57 -6.08 11.21
N PRO A 62 -3.52 -5.78 12.12
CA PRO A 62 -3.67 -4.42 12.64
C PRO A 62 -2.38 -3.89 13.26
N GLY A 63 -1.99 -2.69 12.86
CA GLY A 63 -0.78 -2.04 13.32
C GLY A 63 0.45 -2.34 12.47
N ASP A 64 0.36 -3.26 11.53
CA ASP A 64 1.50 -3.59 10.66
C ASP A 64 1.57 -2.62 9.48
N LEU A 65 2.79 -2.23 9.18
CA LEU A 65 3.09 -1.34 8.06
C LEU A 65 4.00 -2.07 7.07
N ILE A 66 3.71 -1.96 5.79
CA ILE A 66 4.66 -2.34 4.75
C ILE A 66 5.07 -1.12 3.96
N LEU A 67 6.37 -1.00 3.71
CA LEU A 67 6.95 0.03 2.87
C LEU A 67 7.57 -0.62 1.66
N ILE A 68 7.28 -0.09 0.48
CA ILE A 68 7.86 -0.54 -0.78
C ILE A 68 8.69 0.63 -1.31
N PRO A 69 10.00 0.64 -1.00
CA PRO A 69 10.82 1.85 -1.18
C PRO A 69 10.96 2.30 -2.63
N ARG A 70 10.93 1.37 -3.58
CA ARG A 70 11.10 1.68 -4.99
C ARG A 70 9.80 1.65 -5.78
N GLY A 71 8.67 1.47 -5.08
CA GLY A 71 7.35 1.53 -5.69
C GLY A 71 7.05 0.42 -6.70
N GLN A 72 7.71 -0.74 -6.58
CA GLN A 72 7.44 -1.85 -7.48
C GLN A 72 5.98 -2.26 -7.41
N SER A 73 5.49 -2.81 -8.51
CA SER A 73 4.15 -3.39 -8.57
C SER A 73 3.99 -4.46 -7.50
N HIS A 74 2.85 -4.47 -6.86
CA HIS A 74 2.52 -5.45 -5.83
C HIS A 74 1.01 -5.66 -5.78
N GLU A 75 0.59 -6.77 -5.18
CA GLU A 75 -0.82 -7.10 -5.05
C GLU A 75 -1.21 -7.10 -3.59
N LEU A 76 -2.39 -6.56 -3.32
CA LEU A 76 -3.03 -6.59 -2.01
C LEU A 76 -4.29 -7.44 -2.13
N SER A 77 -4.55 -8.30 -1.15
CA SER A 77 -5.75 -9.15 -1.19
C SER A 77 -6.17 -9.59 0.21
N ASP A 78 -7.41 -10.04 0.31
CA ASP A 78 -7.90 -10.69 1.52
C ASP A 78 -7.37 -12.11 1.67
N GLN A 79 -7.07 -12.77 0.54
CA GLN A 79 -6.49 -14.10 0.50
C GLN A 79 -5.53 -14.21 -0.68
N PRO A 80 -4.44 -14.99 -0.55
CA PRO A 80 -3.54 -15.21 -1.67
C PRO A 80 -4.24 -15.93 -2.83
N GLY A 81 -3.76 -15.68 -4.05
CA GLY A 81 -4.23 -16.39 -5.23
C GLY A 81 -5.47 -15.83 -5.90
N ARG A 82 -6.02 -14.73 -5.41
CA ARG A 82 -7.13 -14.07 -6.10
C ARG A 82 -6.64 -13.28 -7.30
N ASP A 83 -7.49 -13.18 -8.32
CA ASP A 83 -7.26 -12.24 -9.40
C ASP A 83 -7.29 -10.81 -8.83
N ALA A 84 -6.27 -10.05 -9.13
CA ALA A 84 -6.11 -8.70 -8.60
C ALA A 84 -6.18 -7.69 -9.75
N PRO A 85 -7.35 -7.05 -9.97
CA PRO A 85 -7.45 -6.03 -11.01
C PRO A 85 -6.59 -4.82 -10.70
N PRO A 86 -6.18 -4.05 -11.71
CA PRO A 86 -5.39 -2.84 -11.48
C PRO A 86 -6.10 -1.85 -10.58
N LEU A 87 -5.32 -1.13 -9.78
CA LEU A 87 -5.86 -0.11 -8.88
C LEU A 87 -6.76 0.88 -9.59
N GLU A 88 -6.38 1.31 -10.78
CA GLU A 88 -7.17 2.25 -11.56
C GLU A 88 -8.58 1.70 -11.83
N THR A 89 -8.68 0.43 -12.19
CA THR A 89 -9.98 -0.22 -12.41
C THR A 89 -10.80 -0.26 -11.12
N VAL A 90 -10.15 -0.60 -10.01
CA VAL A 90 -10.83 -0.65 -8.70
C VAL A 90 -11.36 0.73 -8.31
N LEU A 91 -10.58 1.77 -8.54
CA LEU A 91 -11.02 3.14 -8.26
C LEU A 91 -12.22 3.54 -9.10
N GLN A 92 -12.20 3.21 -10.39
CA GLN A 92 -13.30 3.51 -11.29
C GLN A 92 -14.57 2.76 -10.91
N ASP A 93 -14.45 1.46 -10.65
CA ASP A 93 -15.60 0.62 -10.30
C ASP A 93 -16.23 1.04 -8.98
N ALA A 94 -15.44 1.52 -8.04
CA ALA A 94 -15.92 1.99 -6.75
C ALA A 94 -16.43 3.43 -6.78
N GLY A 95 -16.26 4.14 -7.89
CA GLY A 95 -16.64 5.55 -7.97
C GLY A 95 -15.85 6.43 -7.00
N TYR A 96 -14.59 6.11 -6.82
CA TYR A 96 -13.75 6.81 -5.86
C TYR A 96 -13.54 8.28 -6.26
N GLU A 97 -13.73 9.17 -5.28
CA GLU A 97 -13.44 10.60 -5.41
C GLU A 97 -12.34 10.97 -4.40
N ASP A 98 -11.55 11.97 -4.74
CA ASP A 98 -10.51 12.45 -3.83
C ASP A 98 -11.11 12.82 -2.47
N ASP A 99 -10.35 12.54 -1.41
CA ASP A 99 -10.70 12.79 -0.02
C ASP A 99 -11.75 11.85 0.57
N ASN A 100 -12.20 10.87 -0.21
CA ASN A 100 -13.13 9.86 0.28
C ASN A 100 -12.40 8.56 0.63
N VAL A 101 -13.10 7.70 1.37
CA VAL A 101 -12.63 6.35 1.64
C VAL A 101 -12.92 5.49 0.42
N LEU A 102 -11.92 4.74 -0.04
CA LEU A 102 -12.13 3.77 -1.11
C LEU A 102 -12.82 2.54 -0.52
N VAL A 103 -14.08 2.33 -0.91
CA VAL A 103 -14.89 1.22 -0.42
C VAL A 103 -15.02 0.17 -1.52
N VAL A 104 -14.68 -1.07 -1.19
CA VAL A 104 -14.81 -2.22 -2.09
C VAL A 104 -15.58 -3.30 -1.36
N GLY A 105 -16.58 -3.87 -2.02
CA GLY A 105 -17.41 -4.93 -1.47
C GLY A 105 -18.65 -4.41 -0.77
N SER A 106 -19.21 -5.24 0.12
CA SER A 106 -20.51 -4.96 0.73
C SER A 106 -20.48 -3.90 1.82
N GLY A 107 -19.29 -3.47 2.25
CA GLY A 107 -19.19 -2.46 3.30
C GLY A 107 -19.57 -2.96 4.68
N ASN A 108 -19.34 -4.23 4.98
CA ASN A 108 -19.59 -4.78 6.31
C ASN A 108 -18.44 -4.39 7.25
N PRO A 109 -18.65 -3.41 8.14
CA PRO A 109 -17.53 -2.87 8.94
C PRO A 109 -16.93 -3.88 9.92
N SER A 110 -17.66 -4.93 10.30
CA SER A 110 -17.13 -5.92 11.22
C SER A 110 -16.24 -6.96 10.54
N ALA A 111 -16.24 -7.01 9.21
CA ALA A 111 -15.49 -7.98 8.42
C ALA A 111 -14.62 -7.32 7.36
N SER A 112 -14.39 -6.02 7.46
CA SER A 112 -13.63 -5.30 6.46
C SER A 112 -12.16 -5.17 6.86
N THR A 113 -11.31 -4.99 5.86
CA THR A 113 -9.93 -4.59 6.04
C THR A 113 -9.85 -3.08 5.80
N GLN A 114 -9.41 -2.36 6.82
CA GLN A 114 -9.24 -0.93 6.73
C GLN A 114 -7.76 -0.60 6.77
N MET A 115 -7.33 0.20 5.80
CA MET A 115 -5.92 0.57 5.66
C MET A 115 -5.77 2.06 5.40
N VAL A 116 -4.60 2.56 5.73
CA VAL A 116 -4.13 3.85 5.23
C VAL A 116 -3.03 3.54 4.23
N CYS A 117 -3.27 3.91 2.98
CA CYS A 117 -2.34 3.65 1.89
C CYS A 117 -1.89 4.96 1.28
N GLY A 118 -0.68 4.99 0.77
CA GLY A 118 -0.21 6.21 0.14
C GLY A 118 1.13 6.05 -0.53
N HIS A 119 1.65 7.18 -0.95
CA HIS A 119 2.95 7.24 -1.57
C HIS A 119 3.60 8.59 -1.26
N PHE A 120 4.92 8.61 -1.39
CA PHE A 120 5.67 9.86 -1.31
C PHE A 120 6.84 9.79 -2.28
N SER A 121 7.22 10.94 -2.80
CA SER A 121 8.34 11.03 -3.72
C SER A 121 9.56 11.63 -3.02
N PHE A 122 10.73 11.27 -3.51
CA PHE A 122 11.97 11.79 -2.98
C PHE A 122 12.35 13.09 -3.68
N ARG A 123 12.98 14.00 -2.93
CA ARG A 123 13.30 15.33 -3.44
C ARG A 123 14.17 15.30 -4.69
N GLN A 124 15.05 14.31 -4.82
CA GLN A 124 15.98 14.18 -5.94
C GLN A 124 15.74 12.92 -6.77
N GLY A 125 14.51 12.39 -6.73
CA GLY A 125 14.19 11.16 -7.40
C GLY A 125 14.68 9.93 -6.66
N ALA A 126 14.48 8.77 -7.26
CA ALA A 126 14.71 7.49 -6.63
C ALA A 126 16.15 6.97 -6.78
N ASP A 127 17.09 7.80 -7.17
CA ASP A 127 18.46 7.39 -7.42
C ASP A 127 19.39 7.50 -6.20
N HIS A 128 18.82 7.76 -5.03
CA HIS A 128 19.63 7.83 -3.83
C HIS A 128 20.26 6.46 -3.55
N PRO A 129 21.57 6.38 -3.30
CA PRO A 129 22.26 5.09 -3.10
C PRO A 129 21.63 4.23 -2.00
N ILE A 130 21.12 4.84 -0.94
CA ILE A 130 20.50 4.11 0.16
C ILE A 130 19.27 3.37 -0.32
N LEU A 131 18.47 3.95 -1.23
CA LEU A 131 17.28 3.29 -1.75
C LEU A 131 17.60 2.01 -2.51
N ARG A 132 18.73 1.99 -3.21
CA ARG A 132 19.16 0.78 -3.93
C ARG A 132 19.60 -0.32 -2.99
N ALA A 133 20.08 0.04 -1.81
CA ALA A 133 20.54 -0.91 -0.81
C ALA A 133 19.40 -1.48 0.03
N LEU A 134 18.21 -0.87 0.00
CA LEU A 134 17.07 -1.35 0.76
C LEU A 134 16.48 -2.61 0.11
N PRO A 135 15.90 -3.51 0.90
CA PRO A 135 15.20 -4.66 0.34
C PRO A 135 13.98 -4.20 -0.49
N ASN A 136 13.37 -5.15 -1.19
CA ASN A 136 12.20 -4.87 -2.02
C ASN A 136 11.03 -4.34 -1.20
N PHE A 137 10.91 -4.78 0.04
CA PHE A 137 9.91 -4.25 0.96
C PHE A 137 10.42 -4.33 2.39
N ILE A 138 9.84 -3.51 3.26
CA ILE A 138 10.16 -3.45 4.69
C ILE A 138 8.85 -3.55 5.45
N VAL A 139 8.78 -4.47 6.42
CA VAL A 139 7.61 -4.61 7.30
C VAL A 139 7.98 -4.13 8.70
N ALA A 140 7.12 -3.31 9.25
CA ALA A 140 7.32 -2.77 10.60
C ALA A 140 6.08 -2.91 11.47
#